data_11629860e2fe7a49fb324043e7f77a99
#
_entry.id   11629860e2fe7a49fb324043e7f77a99
#
_cell.length_a   1.000
_cell.length_b   1.000
_cell.length_c   1.000
_cell.angle_alpha   90.00
_cell.angle_beta   90.00
_cell.angle_gamma   90.00
#
_symmetry.space_group_name_H-M   'P 1'
#
loop_
_entity.id
_entity.type
_entity.pdbx_description
1 polymer ?
#
loop_
_entity_poly.entity_id
_entity_poly.type
_entity_poly.pdbx_seq_one_letter_code
_entity_poly.pdbx_strand_id
1 'polypeptide(L)'
;MDDKDVSKIMVAEPKLILEASHPALGACATGIDLSDPISANVAQQIRDAFTLHSVLCFPSQKITNDHQADFAALFGKVDTADRTAGDPDNKQSKRGVMYVSNIREDGKPIGVLPDGEMHFHSDGAHRNNPYRATTLFAIEVPSVGGETKFAGMAAAYEALPNAQRGLLDNLEARHVFNYNKTMREEMRNDE
;
A
#
# COMPACT_ATOMS: atom_id res chain seq x y z
N MET A 1 38.84 35.66 22.62
CA MET A 1 37.46 35.21 22.66
C MET A 1 37.18 34.75 21.24
N ASP A 2 37.37 33.45 21.01
CA ASP A 2 37.22 32.87 19.67
C ASP A 2 35.77 32.54 19.42
N ASP A 3 35.20 33.27 18.50
CA ASP A 3 33.89 33.01 17.92
C ASP A 3 34.07 31.83 16.94
N LYS A 4 33.75 30.62 17.40
CA LYS A 4 33.74 29.47 16.53
C LYS A 4 32.58 29.57 15.57
N ASP A 5 32.91 30.01 14.38
CA ASP A 5 32.06 29.95 13.19
C ASP A 5 31.70 28.47 12.93
N VAL A 6 30.54 28.03 13.47
CA VAL A 6 29.95 26.72 13.16
C VAL A 6 29.34 26.88 11.78
N SER A 7 30.14 26.68 10.76
CA SER A 7 29.66 26.58 9.37
C SER A 7 28.60 25.51 9.31
N LYS A 8 27.34 25.92 9.24
CA LYS A 8 26.18 25.08 9.08
C LYS A 8 26.33 24.33 7.75
N ILE A 9 26.78 23.08 7.80
CA ILE A 9 26.79 22.22 6.63
C ILE A 9 25.33 22.09 6.19
N MET A 10 24.95 22.82 5.15
CA MET A 10 23.65 22.63 4.50
C MET A 10 23.73 21.32 3.72
N VAL A 11 23.25 20.24 4.32
CA VAL A 11 22.96 19.02 3.59
C VAL A 11 21.79 19.33 2.67
N ALA A 12 21.98 19.14 1.36
CA ALA A 12 20.90 19.33 0.40
C ALA A 12 19.74 18.38 0.78
N GLU A 13 18.50 18.91 0.75
CA GLU A 13 17.33 18.05 0.97
C GLU A 13 17.33 16.89 -0.04
N PRO A 14 17.00 15.66 0.40
CA PRO A 14 16.84 14.53 -0.51
C PRO A 14 15.76 14.89 -1.54
N LYS A 15 16.05 14.59 -2.79
CA LYS A 15 15.18 14.92 -3.91
C LYS A 15 14.47 13.67 -4.39
N LEU A 16 13.14 13.65 -4.30
CA LEU A 16 12.32 12.60 -4.90
C LEU A 16 12.48 12.64 -6.44
N ILE A 17 12.86 11.50 -7.01
CA ILE A 17 12.98 11.28 -8.45
C ILE A 17 11.91 10.26 -8.84
N LEU A 18 11.10 10.58 -9.84
CA LEU A 18 9.99 9.75 -10.30
C LEU A 18 10.22 9.33 -11.75
N GLU A 19 10.02 8.04 -12.02
CA GLU A 19 9.99 7.46 -13.34
C GLU A 19 8.69 6.68 -13.50
N ALA A 20 7.84 7.08 -14.44
CA ALA A 20 6.57 6.39 -14.68
C ALA A 20 6.83 4.96 -15.18
N SER A 21 6.21 3.98 -14.54
CA SER A 21 6.36 2.57 -14.89
C SER A 21 5.43 2.14 -16.02
N HIS A 22 4.25 2.76 -16.09
CA HIS A 22 3.25 2.49 -17.12
C HIS A 22 2.36 3.72 -17.34
N PRO A 23 1.84 3.96 -18.56
CA PRO A 23 0.97 5.12 -18.84
C PRO A 23 -0.31 5.19 -18.00
N ALA A 24 -0.88 4.04 -17.61
CA ALA A 24 -2.13 3.99 -16.88
C ALA A 24 -1.96 4.10 -15.36
N LEU A 25 -0.84 3.66 -14.79
CA LEU A 25 -0.56 3.70 -13.35
C LEU A 25 0.89 3.29 -13.05
N GLY A 26 1.37 3.70 -11.89
CA GLY A 26 2.64 3.28 -11.34
C GLY A 26 3.80 4.19 -11.65
N ALA A 27 4.62 4.47 -10.65
CA ALA A 27 5.93 5.10 -10.82
C ALA A 27 6.95 4.49 -9.87
N CYS A 28 8.19 4.41 -10.34
CA CYS A 28 9.36 4.13 -9.53
C CYS A 28 9.83 5.44 -8.89
N ALA A 29 9.97 5.43 -7.56
CA ALA A 29 10.36 6.58 -6.76
C ALA A 29 11.73 6.32 -6.13
N THR A 30 12.72 7.14 -6.45
CA THR A 30 14.10 7.03 -5.97
C THR A 30 14.59 8.35 -5.38
N GLY A 31 15.83 8.36 -4.86
CA GLY A 31 16.46 9.58 -4.32
C GLY A 31 16.11 9.88 -2.87
N ILE A 32 15.32 9.03 -2.21
CA ILE A 32 15.03 9.12 -0.77
C ILE A 32 15.23 7.76 -0.11
N ASP A 33 15.60 7.79 1.18
CA ASP A 33 15.64 6.63 2.06
C ASP A 33 14.47 6.76 3.06
N LEU A 34 13.61 5.75 3.09
CA LEU A 34 12.43 5.74 3.96
C LEU A 34 12.77 5.40 5.42
N SER A 35 14.03 5.08 5.73
CA SER A 35 14.53 4.96 7.10
C SER A 35 14.91 6.30 7.71
N ASP A 36 15.08 7.33 6.89
CA ASP A 36 15.36 8.70 7.32
C ASP A 36 14.07 9.50 7.59
N PRO A 37 14.12 10.54 8.43
CA PRO A 37 13.00 11.46 8.60
C PRO A 37 12.60 12.14 7.29
N ILE A 38 11.34 12.05 6.92
CA ILE A 38 10.81 12.64 5.70
C ILE A 38 10.35 14.08 5.99
N SER A 39 10.94 15.06 5.29
CA SER A 39 10.53 16.46 5.43
C SER A 39 9.11 16.69 4.92
N ALA A 40 8.46 17.75 5.42
CA ALA A 40 7.10 18.11 4.98
C ALA A 40 6.99 18.32 3.46
N ASN A 41 8.04 18.86 2.85
CA ASN A 41 8.14 19.09 1.41
C ASN A 41 8.19 17.75 0.64
N VAL A 42 9.06 16.82 1.04
CA VAL A 42 9.16 15.49 0.42
C VAL A 42 7.87 14.70 0.63
N ALA A 43 7.28 14.77 1.83
CA ALA A 43 5.99 14.14 2.11
C ALA A 43 4.88 14.65 1.19
N GLN A 44 4.86 15.95 0.86
CA GLN A 44 3.89 16.49 -0.09
C GLN A 44 4.17 15.97 -1.50
N GLN A 45 5.42 15.96 -1.96
CA GLN A 45 5.77 15.39 -3.27
C GLN A 45 5.35 13.91 -3.40
N ILE A 46 5.52 13.11 -2.34
CA ILE A 46 5.08 11.71 -2.32
C ILE A 46 3.54 11.61 -2.46
N ARG A 47 2.78 12.43 -1.73
CA ARG A 47 1.31 12.44 -1.85
C ARG A 47 0.84 12.86 -3.24
N ASP A 48 1.47 13.87 -3.82
CA ASP A 48 1.13 14.35 -5.16
C ASP A 48 1.46 13.28 -6.21
N ALA A 49 2.64 12.64 -6.09
CA ALA A 49 3.03 11.52 -6.95
C ALA A 49 2.06 10.33 -6.81
N PHE A 50 1.65 9.99 -5.58
CA PHE A 50 0.68 8.90 -5.35
C PHE A 50 -0.68 9.23 -5.97
N THR A 51 -1.13 10.47 -5.86
CA THR A 51 -2.38 10.92 -6.47
C THR A 51 -2.32 10.81 -8.00
N LEU A 52 -1.18 11.13 -8.60
CA LEU A 52 -0.99 11.09 -10.04
C LEU A 52 -0.84 9.66 -10.58
N HIS A 53 -0.04 8.83 -9.89
CA HIS A 53 0.37 7.51 -10.39
C HIS A 53 -0.37 6.34 -9.75
N SER A 54 -1.12 6.55 -8.67
CA SER A 54 -1.89 5.55 -7.92
C SER A 54 -1.06 4.42 -7.27
N VAL A 55 0.09 4.09 -7.80
CA VAL A 55 1.06 3.12 -7.26
C VAL A 55 2.44 3.73 -7.28
N LEU A 56 3.16 3.68 -6.15
CA LEU A 56 4.56 4.07 -6.05
C LEU A 56 5.40 2.88 -5.60
N CYS A 57 6.48 2.61 -6.30
CA CYS A 57 7.48 1.62 -5.93
C CYS A 57 8.75 2.34 -5.45
N PHE A 58 9.18 2.04 -4.23
CA PHE A 58 10.43 2.55 -3.65
C PHE A 58 11.43 1.40 -3.58
N PRO A 59 12.31 1.23 -4.58
CA PRO A 59 13.22 0.09 -4.63
C PRO A 59 14.31 0.18 -3.55
N SER A 60 14.86 -0.97 -3.19
CA SER A 60 16.05 -1.12 -2.34
C SER A 60 15.97 -0.49 -0.95
N GLN A 61 14.77 -0.31 -0.41
CA GLN A 61 14.58 0.21 0.93
C GLN A 61 14.96 -0.81 2.00
N LYS A 62 15.52 -0.34 3.12
CA LYS A 62 15.83 -1.14 4.31
C LYS A 62 15.15 -0.53 5.51
N ILE A 63 13.90 -0.87 5.72
CA ILE A 63 13.04 -0.25 6.72
C ILE A 63 12.61 -1.24 7.80
N THR A 64 12.31 -0.70 8.97
CA THR A 64 11.67 -1.43 10.08
C THR A 64 10.15 -1.28 9.99
N ASN A 65 9.42 -2.02 10.82
CA ASN A 65 7.97 -1.87 10.97
C ASN A 65 7.59 -0.44 11.42
N ASP A 66 8.43 0.20 12.24
CA ASP A 66 8.20 1.58 12.66
C ASP A 66 8.35 2.56 11.49
N HIS A 67 9.39 2.41 10.69
CA HIS A 67 9.56 3.22 9.47
C HIS A 67 8.41 3.02 8.49
N GLN A 68 7.92 1.80 8.30
CA GLN A 68 6.77 1.52 7.44
C GLN A 68 5.50 2.20 7.97
N ALA A 69 5.27 2.15 9.28
CA ALA A 69 4.11 2.80 9.90
C ALA A 69 4.20 4.34 9.81
N ASP A 70 5.39 4.91 10.01
CA ASP A 70 5.62 6.36 9.87
C ASP A 70 5.43 6.80 8.41
N PHE A 71 5.90 6.02 7.45
CA PHE A 71 5.63 6.26 6.04
C PHE A 71 4.14 6.20 5.70
N ALA A 72 3.43 5.17 6.18
CA ALA A 72 1.98 5.05 5.99
C ALA A 72 1.21 6.24 6.58
N ALA A 73 1.68 6.80 7.71
CA ALA A 73 1.09 7.97 8.36
C ALA A 73 1.13 9.24 7.49
N LEU A 74 1.97 9.30 6.45
CA LEU A 74 1.97 10.41 5.48
C LEU A 74 0.63 10.55 4.74
N PHE A 75 -0.11 9.44 4.59
CA PHE A 75 -1.38 9.39 3.86
C PHE A 75 -2.61 9.54 4.76
N GLY A 76 -2.43 9.47 6.08
CA GLY A 76 -3.52 9.59 7.04
C GLY A 76 -3.31 8.78 8.31
N LYS A 77 -4.35 8.65 9.12
CA LYS A 77 -4.29 7.85 10.34
C LYS A 77 -4.08 6.38 9.99
N VAL A 78 -3.02 5.78 10.53
CA VAL A 78 -2.74 4.35 10.38
C VAL A 78 -3.81 3.54 11.12
N ASP A 79 -4.35 2.53 10.45
CA ASP A 79 -5.26 1.57 11.07
C ASP A 79 -4.45 0.62 11.95
N THR A 80 -4.62 0.77 13.25
CA THR A 80 -3.99 -0.08 14.27
C THR A 80 -4.95 -1.11 14.84
N ALA A 81 -6.10 -1.34 14.18
CA ALA A 81 -7.03 -2.36 14.62
C ALA A 81 -6.32 -3.70 14.73
N ASP A 82 -6.65 -4.41 15.80
CA ASP A 82 -6.02 -5.68 16.15
C ASP A 82 -6.26 -6.72 15.04
N ARG A 83 -5.24 -6.95 14.23
CA ARG A 83 -5.22 -7.95 13.16
C ARG A 83 -4.40 -9.16 13.55
N THR A 84 -4.35 -9.49 14.84
CA THR A 84 -3.56 -10.56 15.45
C THR A 84 -3.96 -11.97 15.03
N ALA A 85 -4.88 -12.15 14.12
CA ALA A 85 -5.17 -13.44 13.54
C ALA A 85 -3.92 -14.00 12.86
N GLY A 86 -3.17 -14.85 13.55
CA GLY A 86 -2.00 -15.53 13.03
C GLY A 86 -0.65 -15.21 13.70
N ASP A 87 -0.57 -14.23 14.58
CA ASP A 87 0.65 -13.94 15.35
C ASP A 87 0.51 -14.43 16.79
N PRO A 88 1.11 -15.60 17.15
CA PRO A 88 1.02 -16.14 18.51
C PRO A 88 1.72 -15.27 19.55
N ASP A 89 2.64 -14.40 19.14
CA ASP A 89 3.42 -13.56 20.06
C ASP A 89 2.94 -12.11 20.14
N ASN A 90 1.96 -11.73 19.33
CA ASN A 90 1.36 -10.37 19.31
C ASN A 90 2.38 -9.21 19.27
N LYS A 91 3.58 -9.47 18.74
CA LYS A 91 4.69 -8.50 18.76
C LYS A 91 4.64 -7.51 17.59
N GLN A 92 3.88 -7.83 16.55
CA GLN A 92 4.02 -7.20 15.23
C GLN A 92 2.94 -6.16 14.93
N SER A 93 1.76 -6.25 15.56
CA SER A 93 0.62 -5.41 15.22
C SER A 93 0.56 -4.07 15.95
N LYS A 94 1.48 -3.79 16.87
CA LYS A 94 1.43 -2.58 17.74
C LYS A 94 1.30 -1.26 16.98
N ARG A 95 1.69 -1.24 15.68
CA ARG A 95 1.61 -0.06 14.82
C ARG A 95 0.85 -0.31 13.50
N GLY A 96 0.00 -1.33 13.45
CA GLY A 96 -0.82 -1.62 12.26
C GLY A 96 -0.10 -2.37 11.15
N VAL A 97 1.13 -2.86 11.39
CA VAL A 97 1.86 -3.71 10.44
C VAL A 97 1.41 -5.16 10.59
N MET A 98 1.15 -5.81 9.47
CA MET A 98 0.70 -7.19 9.39
C MET A 98 1.61 -7.96 8.43
N TYR A 99 2.02 -9.18 8.80
CA TYR A 99 2.79 -10.03 7.89
C TYR A 99 1.86 -10.84 6.99
N VAL A 100 2.08 -10.73 5.70
CA VAL A 100 1.53 -11.62 4.69
C VAL A 100 2.63 -12.63 4.36
N SER A 101 2.42 -13.91 4.66
CA SER A 101 3.45 -14.93 4.54
C SER A 101 2.85 -16.32 4.37
N ASN A 102 3.47 -17.13 3.51
CA ASN A 102 3.21 -18.56 3.38
C ASN A 102 4.17 -19.43 4.21
N ILE A 103 5.07 -18.81 4.97
CA ILE A 103 6.00 -19.51 5.86
C ILE A 103 5.23 -20.15 7.01
N ARG A 104 5.64 -21.35 7.40
CA ARG A 104 5.06 -22.10 8.51
C ARG A 104 6.15 -22.49 9.49
N GLU A 105 5.88 -22.28 10.76
CA GLU A 105 6.70 -22.80 11.88
C GLU A 105 5.88 -23.87 12.60
N ASP A 106 6.46 -25.04 12.80
CA ASP A 106 5.76 -26.22 13.38
C ASP A 106 4.41 -26.53 12.70
N GLY A 107 4.33 -26.34 11.37
CA GLY A 107 3.13 -26.55 10.57
C GLY A 107 2.07 -25.44 10.68
N LYS A 108 2.29 -24.40 11.47
CA LYS A 108 1.38 -23.27 11.64
C LYS A 108 1.85 -22.06 10.82
N PRO A 109 0.95 -21.36 10.11
CA PRO A 109 1.32 -20.13 9.41
C PRO A 109 1.82 -19.06 10.40
N ILE A 110 2.92 -18.37 10.06
CA ILE A 110 3.43 -17.25 10.84
C ILE A 110 2.88 -15.89 10.39
N GLY A 111 2.11 -15.86 9.31
CA GLY A 111 1.47 -14.68 8.78
C GLY A 111 0.00 -14.93 8.43
N VAL A 112 -0.64 -13.89 7.92
CA VAL A 112 -2.00 -13.99 7.38
C VAL A 112 -1.95 -14.34 5.89
N LEU A 113 -3.07 -14.89 5.35
CA LEU A 113 -3.22 -15.25 3.94
C LEU A 113 -2.10 -16.18 3.43
N PRO A 114 -1.86 -17.31 4.11
CA PRO A 114 -0.70 -18.16 3.83
C PRO A 114 -0.77 -18.88 2.48
N ASP A 115 -1.94 -19.06 1.92
CA ASP A 115 -2.16 -19.87 0.71
C ASP A 115 -3.22 -19.21 -0.19
N GLY A 116 -3.07 -19.42 -1.49
CA GLY A 116 -4.06 -19.05 -2.50
C GLY A 116 -3.75 -17.78 -3.28
N GLU A 117 -4.51 -17.58 -4.35
CA GLU A 117 -4.49 -16.35 -5.15
C GLU A 117 -5.55 -15.38 -4.63
N MET A 118 -5.20 -14.11 -4.62
CA MET A 118 -6.16 -13.05 -4.31
C MET A 118 -6.71 -12.45 -5.61
N HIS A 119 -8.02 -12.29 -5.67
CA HIS A 119 -8.66 -11.54 -6.75
C HIS A 119 -8.33 -10.04 -6.64
N PHE A 120 -8.45 -9.30 -7.74
CA PHE A 120 -8.35 -7.85 -7.72
C PHE A 120 -9.37 -7.26 -6.74
N HIS A 121 -8.90 -6.44 -5.81
CA HIS A 121 -9.69 -5.80 -4.77
C HIS A 121 -9.06 -4.47 -4.37
N SER A 122 -9.78 -3.68 -3.61
CA SER A 122 -9.24 -2.55 -2.87
C SER A 122 -9.34 -2.82 -1.38
N ASP A 123 -8.24 -2.66 -0.68
CA ASP A 123 -8.19 -2.87 0.76
C ASP A 123 -9.15 -1.94 1.50
N GLY A 124 -9.95 -2.51 2.38
CA GLY A 124 -10.88 -1.76 3.21
C GLY A 124 -12.03 -1.09 2.46
N ALA A 125 -12.30 -1.45 1.20
CA ALA A 125 -13.39 -0.86 0.40
C ALA A 125 -14.78 -1.02 1.05
N HIS A 126 -14.98 -2.08 1.87
CA HIS A 126 -16.22 -2.36 2.60
C HIS A 126 -16.44 -1.47 3.84
N ARG A 127 -15.44 -0.66 4.21
CA ARG A 127 -15.49 0.19 5.42
C ARG A 127 -16.19 1.52 5.12
N ASN A 128 -16.84 2.09 6.12
CA ASN A 128 -17.45 3.44 6.01
C ASN A 128 -16.40 4.51 5.65
N ASN A 129 -15.15 4.33 6.10
CA ASN A 129 -14.00 5.12 5.69
C ASN A 129 -12.98 4.18 5.04
N PRO A 130 -13.00 4.02 3.71
CA PRO A 130 -12.03 3.21 2.99
C PRO A 130 -10.59 3.68 3.23
N TYR A 131 -9.64 2.77 3.09
CA TYR A 131 -8.24 3.15 3.20
C TYR A 131 -7.84 4.08 2.05
N ARG A 132 -7.09 5.11 2.40
CA ARG A 132 -6.54 6.06 1.42
C ARG A 132 -5.34 5.46 0.68
N ALA A 133 -4.55 4.68 1.38
CA ALA A 133 -3.40 3.97 0.84
C ALA A 133 -3.13 2.70 1.65
N THR A 134 -2.52 1.72 0.99
CA THR A 134 -1.94 0.54 1.61
C THR A 134 -0.46 0.51 1.29
N THR A 135 0.39 0.22 2.27
CA THR A 135 1.83 0.06 2.08
C THR A 135 2.21 -1.41 2.22
N LEU A 136 2.99 -1.90 1.28
CA LEU A 136 3.51 -3.27 1.29
C LEU A 136 5.04 -3.21 1.25
N PHE A 137 5.71 -3.85 2.21
CA PHE A 137 7.16 -3.98 2.23
C PHE A 137 7.54 -5.44 1.98
N ALA A 138 8.28 -5.69 0.90
CA ALA A 138 8.75 -7.01 0.54
C ALA A 138 9.99 -7.38 1.36
N ILE A 139 9.86 -8.37 2.26
CA ILE A 139 10.96 -8.88 3.10
C ILE A 139 11.66 -10.01 2.37
N GLU A 140 10.90 -10.98 1.85
CA GLU A 140 11.37 -12.08 1.03
C GLU A 140 10.49 -12.18 -0.22
N VAL A 141 11.12 -12.36 -1.36
CA VAL A 141 10.43 -12.54 -2.64
C VAL A 141 10.90 -13.83 -3.30
N PRO A 142 10.00 -14.61 -3.91
CA PRO A 142 10.38 -15.81 -4.63
C PRO A 142 11.17 -15.42 -5.90
N SER A 143 12.02 -16.34 -6.38
CA SER A 143 12.78 -16.16 -7.63
C SER A 143 11.89 -16.21 -8.88
N VAL A 144 10.70 -16.84 -8.77
CA VAL A 144 9.71 -16.96 -9.85
C VAL A 144 8.31 -16.88 -9.25
N GLY A 145 7.43 -16.08 -9.85
CA GLY A 145 6.05 -15.92 -9.42
C GLY A 145 5.89 -15.00 -8.20
N GLY A 146 4.69 -14.92 -7.67
CA GLY A 146 4.36 -14.10 -6.49
C GLY A 146 4.23 -12.61 -6.78
N GLU A 147 4.08 -12.22 -8.05
CA GLU A 147 3.92 -10.83 -8.46
C GLU A 147 2.60 -10.26 -7.94
N THR A 148 2.65 -9.05 -7.39
CA THR A 148 1.45 -8.25 -7.12
C THR A 148 1.06 -7.49 -8.37
N LYS A 149 -0.16 -7.74 -8.86
CA LYS A 149 -0.70 -7.08 -10.05
C LYS A 149 -1.64 -5.95 -9.66
N PHE A 150 -1.53 -4.84 -10.36
CA PHE A 150 -2.35 -3.65 -10.13
C PHE A 150 -3.17 -3.30 -11.37
N ALA A 151 -4.38 -2.76 -11.18
CA ALA A 151 -5.23 -2.25 -12.24
C ALA A 151 -5.67 -0.82 -11.91
N GLY A 152 -5.46 0.11 -12.84
CA GLY A 152 -5.85 1.51 -12.72
C GLY A 152 -7.33 1.70 -13.04
N MET A 153 -8.18 1.77 -12.02
CA MET A 153 -9.63 1.87 -12.23
C MET A 153 -10.06 3.21 -12.83
N ALA A 154 -9.36 4.32 -12.54
CA ALA A 154 -9.60 5.60 -13.18
C ALA A 154 -9.34 5.52 -14.70
N ALA A 155 -8.18 5.02 -15.10
CA ALA A 155 -7.85 4.83 -16.51
C ALA A 155 -8.80 3.84 -17.20
N ALA A 156 -9.21 2.77 -16.49
CA ALA A 156 -10.18 1.83 -17.03
C ALA A 156 -11.55 2.48 -17.27
N TYR A 157 -12.02 3.31 -16.34
CA TYR A 157 -13.28 4.06 -16.52
C TYR A 157 -13.18 5.08 -17.67
N GLU A 158 -12.08 5.82 -17.77
CA GLU A 158 -11.84 6.78 -18.85
C GLU A 158 -11.77 6.13 -20.23
N ALA A 159 -11.30 4.89 -20.32
CA ALA A 159 -11.24 4.13 -21.55
C ALA A 159 -12.61 3.58 -22.02
N LEU A 160 -13.65 3.63 -21.18
CA LEU A 160 -14.98 3.16 -21.56
C LEU A 160 -15.63 4.08 -22.61
N PRO A 161 -16.35 3.52 -23.57
CA PRO A 161 -17.21 4.30 -24.48
C PRO A 161 -18.22 5.16 -23.70
N ASN A 162 -18.53 6.35 -24.20
CA ASN A 162 -19.45 7.29 -23.54
C ASN A 162 -20.80 6.64 -23.15
N ALA A 163 -21.34 5.78 -24.02
CA ALA A 163 -22.60 5.08 -23.74
C ALA A 163 -22.51 4.17 -22.50
N GLN A 164 -21.36 3.50 -22.30
CA GLN A 164 -21.15 2.65 -21.13
C GLN A 164 -20.91 3.48 -19.87
N ARG A 165 -20.15 4.58 -19.96
CA ARG A 165 -19.97 5.51 -18.83
C ARG A 165 -21.32 6.04 -18.34
N GLY A 166 -22.18 6.49 -19.26
CA GLY A 166 -23.50 6.99 -18.91
C GLY A 166 -24.42 5.97 -18.22
N LEU A 167 -24.21 4.66 -18.47
CA LEU A 167 -24.91 3.61 -17.74
C LEU A 167 -24.39 3.46 -16.31
N LEU A 168 -23.08 3.68 -16.08
CA LEU A 168 -22.45 3.51 -14.78
C LEU A 168 -22.63 4.72 -13.86
N ASP A 169 -22.80 5.92 -14.39
CA ASP A 169 -22.83 7.18 -13.62
C ASP A 169 -23.92 7.23 -12.54
N ASN A 170 -24.98 6.42 -12.67
CA ASN A 170 -26.07 6.36 -11.69
C ASN A 170 -26.09 5.05 -10.89
N LEU A 171 -25.04 4.23 -10.99
CA LEU A 171 -24.96 2.98 -10.26
C LEU A 171 -24.20 3.17 -8.95
N GLU A 172 -24.61 2.45 -7.93
CA GLU A 172 -23.91 2.33 -6.66
C GLU A 172 -23.35 0.92 -6.53
N ALA A 173 -22.08 0.81 -6.08
CA ALA A 173 -21.47 -0.46 -5.78
C ALA A 173 -21.50 -0.73 -4.27
N ARG A 174 -22.08 -1.86 -3.87
CA ARG A 174 -22.04 -2.32 -2.49
C ARG A 174 -20.83 -3.21 -2.26
N HIS A 175 -19.87 -2.75 -1.44
CA HIS A 175 -18.72 -3.53 -1.04
C HIS A 175 -19.03 -4.32 0.23
N VAL A 176 -18.89 -5.63 0.17
CA VAL A 176 -19.13 -6.54 1.30
C VAL A 176 -17.84 -7.30 1.62
N PHE A 177 -17.52 -7.36 2.91
CA PHE A 177 -16.43 -8.21 3.38
C PHE A 177 -16.99 -9.57 3.79
N ASN A 178 -16.64 -10.61 3.06
CA ASN A 178 -17.01 -11.95 3.38
C ASN A 178 -15.81 -12.89 3.33
N TYR A 179 -15.33 -13.28 4.51
CA TYR A 179 -14.15 -14.13 4.65
C TYR A 179 -14.34 -15.56 4.17
N ASN A 180 -15.59 -16.04 4.14
CA ASN A 180 -15.91 -17.46 3.98
C ASN A 180 -16.64 -17.81 2.67
N LYS A 181 -16.86 -16.83 1.79
CA LYS A 181 -17.57 -17.07 0.53
C LYS A 181 -16.70 -16.73 -0.67
N THR A 182 -16.68 -17.62 -1.64
CA THR A 182 -16.14 -17.34 -2.96
C THR A 182 -17.09 -16.40 -3.71
N MET A 183 -16.58 -15.55 -4.61
CA MET A 183 -17.43 -14.66 -5.44
C MET A 183 -18.61 -15.39 -6.12
N ARG A 184 -18.47 -16.70 -6.43
CA ARG A 184 -19.55 -17.52 -7.01
C ARG A 184 -20.68 -17.82 -6.04
N GLU A 185 -20.43 -17.84 -4.75
CA GLU A 185 -21.44 -18.07 -3.72
C GLU A 185 -22.20 -16.80 -3.38
N GLU A 186 -21.55 -15.63 -3.48
CA GLU A 186 -22.19 -14.33 -3.26
C GLU A 186 -23.18 -14.00 -4.39
N MET A 187 -22.83 -14.27 -5.65
CA MET A 187 -23.71 -14.06 -6.81
C MET A 187 -24.94 -14.98 -6.82
N ARG A 188 -24.92 -16.10 -6.10
CA ARG A 188 -26.06 -17.03 -6.03
C ARG A 188 -27.11 -16.68 -4.98
N ASN A 189 -26.81 -15.79 -4.05
CA ASN A 189 -27.73 -15.43 -2.96
C ASN A 189 -28.49 -14.12 -3.22
N ASP A 190 -28.24 -13.46 -4.34
CA ASP A 190 -28.92 -12.23 -4.76
C ASP A 190 -29.95 -12.48 -5.89
N GLU A 191 -30.24 -13.76 -6.24
CA GLU A 191 -31.37 -14.22 -7.04
C GLU A 191 -32.49 -14.79 -6.11
#